data_9ba9a08f20acb7ea0706ea437f3400f0
#
_entry.id   9ba9a08f20acb7ea0706ea437f3400f0
#
_cell.length_a   1.000
_cell.length_b   1.000
_cell.length_c   1.000
_cell.angle_alpha   90.00
_cell.angle_beta   90.00
_cell.angle_gamma   90.00
#
_symmetry.space_group_name_H-M   'P 1'
#
loop_
_entity.id
_entity.type
_entity.pdbx_description
1 polymer ?
#
loop_
_entity_poly.entity_id
_entity_poly.type
_entity_poly.pdbx_seq_one_letter_code
_entity_poly.pdbx_strand_id
1 'polypeptide(L)'
;MSSFPRLHLITDTRPGREPLAVVEAALGVAGEGLAVQVRVEDDATDREAYELATRVRALCAEARATCLVNDRLHIALAVGADGGHVGALDLPVEAARRVLGPHAILGATAREPATAKAAVDAGASYLGVGPAYATTSKDGLPPPIGVEGIAAVAGAVGVPVIAIAGVTAERIPELRAAGAYGVAVIGALSRAPDPATAAKQLWDALR
;
A
#
# COMPACT_ATOMS: atom_id res chain seq x y z
N MET A 1 -19.01 -0.13 -10.81
CA MET A 1 -17.90 -0.78 -10.09
C MET A 1 -16.96 0.32 -9.65
N SER A 2 -16.71 0.46 -8.35
CA SER A 2 -15.69 1.41 -7.85
C SER A 2 -14.34 1.07 -8.49
N SER A 3 -13.60 2.08 -8.95
CA SER A 3 -12.25 1.86 -9.50
C SER A 3 -11.30 1.49 -8.36
N PHE A 4 -10.29 0.65 -8.64
CA PHE A 4 -9.27 0.31 -7.65
C PHE A 4 -8.62 1.57 -7.07
N PRO A 5 -8.35 1.67 -5.75
CA PRO A 5 -7.78 2.87 -5.15
C PRO A 5 -6.43 3.25 -5.76
N ARG A 6 -6.23 4.56 -5.98
CA ARG A 6 -4.97 5.08 -6.55
C ARG A 6 -3.99 5.58 -5.50
N LEU A 7 -4.48 5.97 -4.33
CA LEU A 7 -3.65 6.36 -3.20
C LEU A 7 -3.67 5.25 -2.16
N HIS A 8 -2.51 4.73 -1.81
CA HIS A 8 -2.33 3.76 -0.73
C HIS A 8 -1.58 4.43 0.42
N LEU A 9 -2.22 4.51 1.58
CA LEU A 9 -1.57 4.89 2.83
C LEU A 9 -1.15 3.64 3.58
N ILE A 10 0.13 3.50 3.89
CA ILE A 10 0.64 2.44 4.77
C ILE A 10 0.88 3.06 6.15
N THR A 11 0.33 2.45 7.20
CA THR A 11 0.46 2.96 8.56
C THR A 11 1.92 2.93 9.04
N ASP A 12 2.28 3.91 9.86
CA ASP A 12 3.59 4.06 10.48
C ASP A 12 3.40 4.02 12.00
N THR A 13 3.81 2.93 12.64
CA THR A 13 3.63 2.73 14.09
C THR A 13 4.91 2.95 14.89
N ARG A 14 5.95 3.50 14.27
CA ARG A 14 7.19 3.83 14.97
C ARG A 14 6.95 4.84 16.09
N PRO A 15 7.80 4.88 17.12
CA PRO A 15 7.64 5.80 18.24
C PRO A 15 7.44 7.25 17.81
N GLY A 16 6.46 7.92 18.41
CA GLY A 16 6.10 9.30 18.11
C GLY A 16 5.25 9.49 16.85
N ARG A 17 4.69 8.41 16.26
CA ARG A 17 3.74 8.49 15.16
C ARG A 17 2.32 8.28 15.66
N GLU A 18 1.37 8.93 14.99
CA GLU A 18 -0.06 8.89 15.28
C GLU A 18 -0.83 8.29 14.09
N PRO A 19 -0.73 6.95 13.88
CA PRO A 19 -1.24 6.33 12.65
C PRO A 19 -2.73 6.58 12.42
N LEU A 20 -3.56 6.60 13.45
CA LEU A 20 -5.00 6.80 13.31
C LEU A 20 -5.35 8.23 12.88
N ALA A 21 -4.70 9.24 13.45
CA ALA A 21 -4.90 10.62 13.04
C ALA A 21 -4.53 10.85 11.57
N VAL A 22 -3.45 10.20 11.11
CA VAL A 22 -3.04 10.23 9.70
C VAL A 22 -4.06 9.53 8.81
N VAL A 23 -4.58 8.38 9.22
CA VAL A 23 -5.64 7.64 8.49
C VAL A 23 -6.90 8.48 8.37
N GLU A 24 -7.39 9.07 9.48
CA GLU A 24 -8.58 9.93 9.48
C GLU A 24 -8.42 11.13 8.54
N ALA A 25 -7.27 11.80 8.61
CA ALA A 25 -6.96 12.93 7.73
C ALA A 25 -6.98 12.54 6.24
N ALA A 26 -6.34 11.41 5.88
CA ALA A 26 -6.30 10.93 4.50
C ALA A 26 -7.67 10.46 3.99
N LEU A 27 -8.46 9.79 4.83
CA LEU A 27 -9.83 9.36 4.52
C LEU A 27 -10.75 10.56 4.25
N GLY A 28 -10.62 11.63 5.05
CA GLY A 28 -11.37 12.87 4.85
C GLY A 28 -11.11 13.54 3.49
N VAL A 29 -9.96 13.25 2.86
CA VAL A 29 -9.56 13.82 1.56
C VAL A 29 -9.92 12.91 0.39
N ALA A 30 -9.53 11.62 0.45
CA ALA A 30 -9.57 10.72 -0.69
C ALA A 30 -10.77 9.74 -0.66
N GLY A 31 -11.40 9.53 0.51
CA GLY A 31 -12.56 8.67 0.65
C GLY A 31 -12.38 7.28 0.01
N GLU A 32 -13.30 6.89 -0.86
CA GLU A 32 -13.25 5.61 -1.58
C GLU A 32 -12.05 5.44 -2.53
N GLY A 33 -11.34 6.52 -2.86
CA GLY A 33 -10.12 6.50 -3.65
C GLY A 33 -8.87 6.10 -2.86
N LEU A 34 -8.99 5.90 -1.52
CA LEU A 34 -7.91 5.49 -0.64
C LEU A 34 -7.95 3.99 -0.34
N ALA A 35 -6.78 3.36 -0.36
CA ALA A 35 -6.54 2.11 0.34
C ALA A 35 -5.66 2.37 1.57
N VAL A 36 -6.07 1.91 2.74
CA VAL A 36 -5.25 1.93 3.94
C VAL A 36 -4.67 0.55 4.17
N GLN A 37 -3.35 0.44 4.17
CA GLN A 37 -2.64 -0.79 4.48
C GLN A 37 -2.14 -0.71 5.93
N VAL A 38 -2.72 -1.52 6.81
CA VAL A 38 -2.32 -1.61 8.21
C VAL A 38 -1.00 -2.37 8.28
N ARG A 39 0.07 -1.66 8.60
CA ARG A 39 1.39 -2.19 8.89
C ARG A 39 1.79 -1.80 10.31
N VAL A 40 2.29 -2.75 11.07
CA VAL A 40 2.93 -2.54 12.37
C VAL A 40 4.41 -2.87 12.26
N GLU A 41 5.23 -2.42 13.20
CA GLU A 41 6.63 -2.81 13.26
C GLU A 41 6.79 -4.30 13.59
N ASP A 42 7.96 -4.87 13.28
CA ASP A 42 8.17 -6.33 13.31
C ASP A 42 8.12 -6.90 14.75
N ASP A 43 8.43 -6.07 15.76
CA ASP A 43 8.37 -6.41 17.19
C ASP A 43 6.97 -6.26 17.82
N ALA A 44 6.01 -5.69 17.08
CA ALA A 44 4.64 -5.56 17.57
C ALA A 44 3.95 -6.93 17.67
N THR A 45 3.16 -7.11 18.73
CA THR A 45 2.37 -8.33 18.94
C THR A 45 1.19 -8.42 17.97
N ASP A 46 0.64 -9.63 17.80
CA ASP A 46 -0.60 -9.81 17.04
C ASP A 46 -1.80 -9.10 17.67
N ARG A 47 -1.81 -8.94 19.01
CA ARG A 47 -2.83 -8.17 19.71
C ARG A 47 -2.81 -6.70 19.29
N GLU A 48 -1.65 -6.07 19.29
CA GLU A 48 -1.48 -4.67 18.85
C GLU A 48 -1.86 -4.48 17.39
N ALA A 49 -1.43 -5.41 16.53
CA ALA A 49 -1.80 -5.42 15.12
C ALA A 49 -3.32 -5.55 14.93
N TYR A 50 -3.97 -6.44 15.68
CA TYR A 50 -5.42 -6.66 15.65
C TYR A 50 -6.19 -5.42 16.11
N GLU A 51 -5.77 -4.80 17.22
CA GLU A 51 -6.41 -3.61 17.77
C GLU A 51 -6.33 -2.43 16.79
N LEU A 52 -5.16 -2.19 16.20
CA LEU A 52 -4.99 -1.16 15.17
C LEU A 52 -5.83 -1.47 13.93
N ALA A 53 -5.76 -2.71 13.43
CA ALA A 53 -6.49 -3.12 12.23
C ALA A 53 -8.01 -3.01 12.41
N THR A 54 -8.53 -3.35 13.59
CA THR A 54 -9.96 -3.22 13.93
C THR A 54 -10.41 -1.75 13.83
N ARG A 55 -9.64 -0.83 14.39
CA ARG A 55 -9.95 0.61 14.34
C ARG A 55 -9.86 1.17 12.92
N VAL A 56 -8.80 0.83 12.19
CA VAL A 56 -8.62 1.26 10.78
C VAL A 56 -9.74 0.69 9.90
N ARG A 57 -10.12 -0.58 10.10
CA ARG A 57 -11.21 -1.20 9.34
C ARG A 57 -12.54 -0.48 9.54
N ALA A 58 -12.84 -0.05 10.78
CA ALA A 58 -14.04 0.73 11.07
C ALA A 58 -14.03 2.08 10.34
N LEU A 59 -12.93 2.83 10.42
CA LEU A 59 -12.76 4.12 9.72
C LEU A 59 -12.89 3.96 8.19
N CYS A 60 -12.26 2.91 7.63
CA CYS A 60 -12.37 2.62 6.19
C CYS A 60 -13.81 2.31 5.78
N ALA A 61 -14.56 1.56 6.60
CA ALA A 61 -15.96 1.23 6.32
C ALA A 61 -16.84 2.49 6.23
N GLU A 62 -16.68 3.42 7.17
CA GLU A 62 -17.40 4.69 7.19
C GLU A 62 -17.11 5.54 5.94
N ALA A 63 -15.84 5.57 5.51
CA ALA A 63 -15.40 6.32 4.32
C ALA A 63 -15.58 5.55 3.00
N ARG A 64 -16.04 4.29 3.03
CA ARG A 64 -16.08 3.36 1.88
C ARG A 64 -14.71 3.16 1.23
N ALA A 65 -13.64 3.30 2.00
CA ALA A 65 -12.27 3.07 1.59
C ALA A 65 -11.86 1.60 1.75
N THR A 66 -10.81 1.20 1.04
CA THR A 66 -10.28 -0.16 1.11
C THR A 66 -9.38 -0.32 2.34
N CYS A 67 -9.58 -1.39 3.12
CA CYS A 67 -8.74 -1.77 4.24
C CYS A 67 -7.94 -3.03 3.90
N LEU A 68 -6.62 -2.94 3.96
CA LEU A 68 -5.69 -4.06 3.73
C LEU A 68 -4.81 -4.26 4.97
N VAL A 69 -4.34 -5.49 5.20
CA VAL A 69 -3.35 -5.76 6.26
C VAL A 69 -2.06 -6.28 5.63
N ASN A 70 -0.94 -5.70 6.06
CA ASN A 70 0.39 -6.09 5.61
C ASN A 70 0.85 -7.36 6.34
N ASP A 71 1.39 -8.33 5.63
CA ASP A 71 2.05 -9.57 6.06
C ASP A 71 1.16 -10.50 6.93
N ARG A 72 0.51 -9.99 7.96
CA ARG A 72 -0.29 -10.74 8.94
C ARG A 72 -1.68 -11.07 8.43
N LEU A 73 -1.78 -11.96 7.44
CA LEU A 73 -3.05 -12.28 6.76
C LEU A 73 -4.12 -12.86 7.69
N HIS A 74 -3.72 -13.53 8.78
CA HIS A 74 -4.65 -13.99 9.82
C HIS A 74 -5.36 -12.83 10.52
N ILE A 75 -4.68 -11.69 10.71
CA ILE A 75 -5.30 -10.47 11.23
C ILE A 75 -6.27 -9.89 10.19
N ALA A 76 -5.91 -9.91 8.89
CA ALA A 76 -6.82 -9.47 7.84
C ALA A 76 -8.16 -10.23 7.88
N LEU A 77 -8.10 -11.55 8.04
CA LEU A 77 -9.28 -12.40 8.18
C LEU A 77 -10.05 -12.10 9.48
N ALA A 78 -9.35 -11.96 10.60
CA ALA A 78 -9.94 -11.75 11.91
C ALA A 78 -10.75 -10.43 12.00
N VAL A 79 -10.29 -9.36 11.33
CA VAL A 79 -10.96 -8.05 11.33
C VAL A 79 -11.93 -7.87 10.15
N GLY A 80 -12.03 -8.83 9.24
CA GLY A 80 -12.82 -8.73 8.02
C GLY A 80 -12.32 -7.60 7.09
N ALA A 81 -11.00 -7.47 6.94
CA ALA A 81 -10.39 -6.55 5.98
C ALA A 81 -10.71 -6.98 4.53
N ASP A 82 -10.62 -6.05 3.59
CA ASP A 82 -10.88 -6.32 2.17
C ASP A 82 -9.78 -7.20 1.53
N GLY A 83 -8.65 -7.36 2.24
CA GLY A 83 -7.55 -8.23 1.81
C GLY A 83 -6.25 -7.95 2.55
N GLY A 84 -5.14 -8.31 1.90
CA GLY A 84 -3.81 -8.13 2.47
C GLY A 84 -2.75 -7.88 1.41
N HIS A 85 -1.53 -7.64 1.88
CA HIS A 85 -0.35 -7.45 1.05
C HIS A 85 0.80 -8.30 1.59
N VAL A 86 1.55 -8.93 0.70
CA VAL A 86 2.74 -9.71 1.05
C VAL A 86 3.99 -9.15 0.36
N GLY A 87 5.05 -9.00 1.13
CA GLY A 87 6.37 -8.60 0.64
C GLY A 87 7.17 -9.78 0.10
N ALA A 88 8.40 -9.49 -0.34
CA ALA A 88 9.25 -10.48 -0.98
C ALA A 88 9.75 -11.61 -0.05
N LEU A 89 9.74 -11.38 1.26
CA LEU A 89 10.22 -12.33 2.27
C LEU A 89 9.08 -12.96 3.09
N ASP A 90 7.83 -12.60 2.78
CA ASP A 90 6.64 -13.10 3.45
C ASP A 90 6.12 -14.39 2.79
N LEU A 91 4.86 -14.75 3.08
CA LEU A 91 4.23 -15.89 2.44
C LEU A 91 4.28 -15.76 0.90
N PRO A 92 4.64 -16.84 0.18
CA PRO A 92 4.50 -16.86 -1.27
C PRO A 92 3.06 -16.49 -1.69
N VAL A 93 2.93 -15.73 -2.78
CA VAL A 93 1.63 -15.19 -3.25
C VAL A 93 0.57 -16.28 -3.38
N GLU A 94 0.92 -17.46 -3.91
CA GLU A 94 0.01 -18.60 -4.03
C GLU A 94 -0.48 -19.08 -2.65
N ALA A 95 0.38 -19.13 -1.65
CA ALA A 95 0.00 -19.50 -0.29
C ALA A 95 -0.88 -18.41 0.35
N ALA A 96 -0.54 -17.15 0.17
CA ALA A 96 -1.32 -16.00 0.62
C ALA A 96 -2.73 -16.01 0.00
N ARG A 97 -2.83 -16.34 -1.31
CA ARG A 97 -4.12 -16.47 -2.00
C ARG A 97 -4.97 -17.61 -1.42
N ARG A 98 -4.37 -18.74 -1.08
CA ARG A 98 -5.10 -19.84 -0.39
C ARG A 98 -5.63 -19.41 0.98
N VAL A 99 -4.85 -18.62 1.74
CA VAL A 99 -5.26 -18.11 3.05
C VAL A 99 -6.43 -17.13 2.93
N LEU A 100 -6.32 -16.14 2.04
CA LEU A 100 -7.33 -15.09 1.91
C LEU A 100 -8.57 -15.51 1.11
N GLY A 101 -8.47 -16.61 0.36
CA GLY A 101 -9.55 -17.03 -0.54
C GLY A 101 -9.54 -16.29 -1.89
N PRO A 102 -10.42 -16.69 -2.85
CA PRO A 102 -10.34 -16.23 -4.24
C PRO A 102 -10.78 -14.77 -4.47
N HIS A 103 -11.55 -14.20 -3.57
CA HIS A 103 -12.21 -12.90 -3.78
C HIS A 103 -11.55 -11.73 -3.05
N ALA A 104 -10.70 -11.98 -2.07
CA ALA A 104 -10.02 -10.94 -1.33
C ALA A 104 -8.98 -10.20 -2.22
N ILE A 105 -8.76 -8.93 -1.93
CA ILE A 105 -7.69 -8.16 -2.56
C ILE A 105 -6.35 -8.67 -2.03
N LEU A 106 -5.46 -9.15 -2.91
CA LEU A 106 -4.12 -9.58 -2.55
C LEU A 106 -3.09 -8.73 -3.29
N GLY A 107 -2.33 -7.95 -2.55
CA GLY A 107 -1.17 -7.25 -3.05
C GLY A 107 0.10 -8.08 -2.92
N ALA A 108 1.03 -7.89 -3.84
CA ALA A 108 2.35 -8.48 -3.76
C ALA A 108 3.44 -7.47 -4.14
N THR A 109 4.62 -7.59 -3.52
CA THR A 109 5.77 -6.75 -3.86
C THR A 109 6.51 -7.34 -5.06
N ALA A 110 6.84 -6.49 -6.05
CA ALA A 110 7.70 -6.85 -7.18
C ALA A 110 8.67 -5.71 -7.51
N ARG A 111 9.79 -6.04 -8.18
CA ARG A 111 10.82 -5.07 -8.58
C ARG A 111 11.21 -5.16 -10.04
N GLU A 112 10.87 -6.26 -10.69
CA GLU A 112 11.24 -6.56 -12.08
C GLU A 112 10.13 -7.34 -12.79
N PRO A 113 10.08 -7.29 -14.11
CA PRO A 113 9.01 -7.92 -14.90
C PRO A 113 8.78 -9.41 -14.62
N ALA A 114 9.85 -10.18 -14.38
CA ALA A 114 9.75 -11.61 -14.17
C ALA A 114 9.02 -11.96 -12.87
N THR A 115 9.43 -11.31 -11.74
CA THR A 115 8.78 -11.50 -10.44
C THR A 115 7.36 -10.94 -10.43
N ALA A 116 7.11 -9.85 -11.17
CA ALA A 116 5.78 -9.26 -11.32
C ALA A 116 4.82 -10.24 -12.03
N LYS A 117 5.21 -10.82 -13.16
CA LYS A 117 4.40 -11.83 -13.86
C LYS A 117 4.11 -13.04 -12.98
N ALA A 118 5.15 -13.59 -12.32
CA ALA A 118 4.98 -14.72 -11.43
C ALA A 118 3.99 -14.41 -10.28
N ALA A 119 4.03 -13.21 -9.70
CA ALA A 119 3.10 -12.80 -8.66
C ALA A 119 1.65 -12.70 -9.18
N VAL A 120 1.45 -12.17 -10.39
CA VAL A 120 0.12 -12.09 -11.03
C VAL A 120 -0.41 -13.49 -11.34
N ASP A 121 0.41 -14.36 -11.91
CA ASP A 121 0.05 -15.75 -12.21
C ASP A 121 -0.31 -16.54 -10.95
N ALA A 122 0.34 -16.23 -9.83
CA ALA A 122 0.05 -16.78 -8.51
C ALA A 122 -1.19 -16.16 -7.81
N GLY A 123 -1.85 -15.17 -8.43
CA GLY A 123 -3.12 -14.60 -7.98
C GLY A 123 -3.05 -13.25 -7.29
N ALA A 124 -1.98 -12.47 -7.48
CA ALA A 124 -1.95 -11.09 -6.98
C ALA A 124 -2.98 -10.22 -7.74
N SER A 125 -3.73 -9.41 -6.99
CA SER A 125 -4.74 -8.48 -7.52
C SER A 125 -4.12 -7.15 -7.93
N TYR A 126 -3.01 -6.76 -7.31
CA TYR A 126 -2.21 -5.58 -7.61
C TYR A 126 -0.75 -5.79 -7.17
N LEU A 127 0.13 -4.94 -7.65
CA LEU A 127 1.55 -5.00 -7.28
C LEU A 127 2.01 -3.70 -6.63
N GLY A 128 2.70 -3.81 -5.47
CA GLY A 128 3.53 -2.76 -4.90
C GLY A 128 4.92 -2.82 -5.54
N VAL A 129 5.31 -1.78 -6.28
CA VAL A 129 6.53 -1.81 -7.09
C VAL A 129 7.50 -0.71 -6.63
N GLY A 130 8.71 -1.13 -6.26
CA GLY A 130 9.74 -0.21 -5.78
C GLY A 130 10.95 -0.90 -5.17
N PRO A 131 11.82 -0.12 -4.49
CA PRO A 131 11.71 1.33 -4.22
C PRO A 131 11.81 2.17 -5.50
N ALA A 132 10.86 3.10 -5.71
CA ALA A 132 10.95 4.02 -6.84
C ALA A 132 12.10 5.02 -6.64
N TYR A 133 12.24 5.55 -5.43
CA TYR A 133 13.31 6.48 -5.04
C TYR A 133 13.90 6.09 -3.68
N ALA A 134 15.04 6.70 -3.33
CA ALA A 134 15.62 6.55 -1.99
C ALA A 134 14.63 7.04 -0.92
N THR A 135 14.59 6.32 0.21
CA THR A 135 13.69 6.61 1.32
C THR A 135 14.30 6.16 2.65
N THR A 136 13.87 6.80 3.72
CA THR A 136 14.21 6.44 5.11
C THR A 136 12.99 5.91 5.88
N SER A 137 11.89 5.59 5.18
CA SER A 137 10.64 5.14 5.82
C SER A 137 10.63 3.65 6.17
N LYS A 138 11.54 2.87 5.59
CA LYS A 138 11.78 1.46 5.93
C LYS A 138 13.27 1.19 5.73
N ASP A 139 13.87 0.51 6.70
CA ASP A 139 15.29 0.11 6.63
C ASP A 139 15.48 -1.14 5.76
N GLY A 140 16.72 -1.40 5.34
CA GLY A 140 17.08 -2.60 4.59
C GLY A 140 16.52 -2.69 3.17
N LEU A 141 16.01 -1.59 2.62
CA LEU A 141 15.53 -1.58 1.24
C LEU A 141 16.69 -1.70 0.25
N PRO A 142 16.49 -2.45 -0.84
CA PRO A 142 17.45 -2.51 -1.93
C PRO A 142 17.54 -1.15 -2.66
N PRO A 143 18.56 -0.95 -3.54
CA PRO A 143 18.67 0.27 -4.33
C PRO A 143 17.41 0.61 -5.12
N PRO A 144 17.06 1.89 -5.31
CA PRO A 144 15.92 2.30 -6.11
C PRO A 144 15.98 1.75 -7.54
N ILE A 145 14.81 1.38 -8.08
CA ILE A 145 14.66 0.94 -9.48
C ILE A 145 14.36 2.10 -10.42
N GLY A 146 14.05 3.27 -9.88
CA GLY A 146 13.71 4.46 -10.65
C GLY A 146 12.40 4.36 -11.44
N VAL A 147 12.14 5.42 -12.19
CA VAL A 147 10.97 5.54 -13.07
C VAL A 147 11.02 4.47 -14.18
N GLU A 148 12.21 4.16 -14.67
CA GLU A 148 12.43 3.14 -15.72
C GLU A 148 12.05 1.73 -15.23
N GLY A 149 12.41 1.39 -13.98
CA GLY A 149 12.02 0.11 -13.38
C GLY A 149 10.51 0.02 -13.17
N ILE A 150 9.87 1.12 -12.77
CA ILE A 150 8.40 1.20 -12.70
C ILE A 150 7.77 0.96 -14.08
N ALA A 151 8.28 1.63 -15.14
CA ALA A 151 7.79 1.47 -16.50
C ALA A 151 7.95 0.03 -17.01
N ALA A 152 9.09 -0.60 -16.75
CA ALA A 152 9.35 -1.97 -17.16
C ALA A 152 8.36 -2.97 -16.53
N VAL A 153 8.05 -2.80 -15.23
CA VAL A 153 7.06 -3.66 -14.54
C VAL A 153 5.65 -3.35 -15.03
N ALA A 154 5.27 -2.07 -15.13
CA ALA A 154 3.93 -1.68 -15.55
C ALA A 154 3.61 -2.16 -16.98
N GLY A 155 4.58 -2.12 -17.89
CA GLY A 155 4.43 -2.64 -19.26
C GLY A 155 4.36 -4.17 -19.34
N ALA A 156 4.69 -4.90 -18.29
CA ALA A 156 4.76 -6.35 -18.29
C ALA A 156 3.52 -7.06 -17.72
N VAL A 157 2.63 -6.34 -17.03
CA VAL A 157 1.48 -6.92 -16.31
C VAL A 157 0.18 -6.16 -16.62
N GLY A 158 -0.95 -6.85 -16.44
CA GLY A 158 -2.29 -6.26 -16.63
C GLY A 158 -3.01 -5.84 -15.35
N VAL A 159 -2.37 -5.98 -14.18
CA VAL A 159 -2.94 -5.57 -12.89
C VAL A 159 -2.44 -4.17 -12.48
N PRO A 160 -3.14 -3.46 -11.57
CA PRO A 160 -2.67 -2.17 -11.08
C PRO A 160 -1.27 -2.24 -10.49
N VAL A 161 -0.39 -1.34 -10.93
CA VAL A 161 0.97 -1.14 -10.38
C VAL A 161 0.95 0.09 -9.47
N ILE A 162 1.26 -0.10 -8.21
CA ILE A 162 1.32 0.94 -7.18
C ILE A 162 2.79 1.24 -6.88
N ALA A 163 3.28 2.38 -7.33
CA ALA A 163 4.67 2.78 -7.09
C ALA A 163 4.89 3.18 -5.62
N ILE A 164 5.97 2.69 -5.02
CA ILE A 164 6.25 2.91 -3.60
C ILE A 164 7.70 3.36 -3.35
N ALA A 165 7.90 4.01 -2.24
CA ALA A 165 9.14 4.53 -1.65
C ALA A 165 9.65 5.83 -2.30
N GLY A 166 9.85 6.82 -1.43
CA GLY A 166 10.33 8.15 -1.79
C GLY A 166 9.35 8.95 -2.65
N VAL A 167 8.08 8.57 -2.68
CA VAL A 167 7.02 9.26 -3.42
C VAL A 167 6.66 10.57 -2.74
N THR A 168 6.59 11.65 -3.55
CA THR A 168 6.06 12.97 -3.19
C THR A 168 5.05 13.41 -4.24
N ALA A 169 4.26 14.45 -3.97
CA ALA A 169 3.27 14.95 -4.93
C ALA A 169 3.90 15.35 -6.27
N GLU A 170 5.10 15.96 -6.23
CA GLU A 170 5.83 16.41 -7.42
C GLU A 170 6.32 15.22 -8.29
N ARG A 171 6.52 14.05 -7.70
CA ARG A 171 6.99 12.83 -8.40
C ARG A 171 5.86 12.00 -8.99
N ILE A 172 4.62 12.24 -8.58
CA ILE A 172 3.47 11.46 -9.07
C ILE A 172 3.28 11.58 -10.59
N PRO A 173 3.38 12.74 -11.23
CA PRO A 173 3.19 12.85 -12.69
C PRO A 173 4.15 11.96 -13.49
N GLU A 174 5.45 11.91 -13.12
CA GLU A 174 6.41 11.07 -13.82
C GLU A 174 6.17 9.56 -13.59
N LEU A 175 5.78 9.16 -12.37
CA LEU A 175 5.39 7.77 -12.07
C LEU A 175 4.14 7.35 -12.84
N ARG A 176 3.17 8.25 -12.97
CA ARG A 176 1.95 8.03 -13.77
C ARG A 176 2.28 7.90 -15.26
N ALA A 177 3.17 8.74 -15.77
CA ALA A 177 3.65 8.66 -17.16
C ALA A 177 4.40 7.34 -17.43
N ALA A 178 5.08 6.80 -16.41
CA ALA A 178 5.73 5.48 -16.46
C ALA A 178 4.74 4.29 -16.38
N GLY A 179 3.43 4.54 -16.28
CA GLY A 179 2.42 3.49 -16.24
C GLY A 179 2.01 3.04 -14.83
N ALA A 180 2.50 3.68 -13.77
CA ALA A 180 1.98 3.41 -12.44
C ALA A 180 0.49 3.76 -12.38
N TYR A 181 -0.34 2.84 -11.90
CA TYR A 181 -1.77 3.07 -11.68
C TYR A 181 -2.02 4.03 -10.53
N GLY A 182 -1.19 3.94 -9.50
CA GLY A 182 -1.27 4.75 -8.29
C GLY A 182 0.03 4.72 -7.52
N VAL A 183 -0.01 5.25 -6.31
CA VAL A 183 1.18 5.32 -5.44
C VAL A 183 0.86 4.89 -4.01
N ALA A 184 1.89 4.38 -3.32
CA ALA A 184 1.85 4.09 -1.89
C ALA A 184 2.83 4.99 -1.13
N VAL A 185 2.37 5.48 0.01
CA VAL A 185 3.14 6.39 0.87
C VAL A 185 3.10 5.94 2.34
N ILE A 186 4.20 6.20 3.05
CA ILE A 186 4.32 6.13 4.50
C ILE A 186 4.68 7.54 5.00
N GLY A 187 5.95 7.87 4.89
CA GLY A 187 6.53 9.07 5.46
C GLY A 187 6.04 10.39 4.87
N ALA A 188 5.52 10.38 3.66
CA ALA A 188 4.93 11.58 3.06
C ALA A 188 3.70 12.07 3.84
N LEU A 189 3.01 11.17 4.54
CA LEU A 189 1.88 11.50 5.41
C LEU A 189 2.26 11.44 6.90
N SER A 190 2.93 10.38 7.35
CA SER A 190 3.22 10.18 8.78
C SER A 190 4.19 11.20 9.38
N ARG A 191 4.97 11.89 8.54
CA ARG A 191 5.91 12.96 8.97
C ARG A 191 5.46 14.35 8.57
N ALA A 192 4.32 14.47 7.92
CA ALA A 192 3.80 15.78 7.52
C ALA A 192 3.33 16.57 8.77
N PRO A 193 3.66 17.85 8.86
CA PRO A 193 3.10 18.72 9.93
C PRO A 193 1.58 18.80 9.88
N ASP A 194 1.00 18.73 8.68
CA ASP A 194 -0.43 18.66 8.41
C ASP A 194 -0.71 17.50 7.42
N PRO A 195 -1.10 16.32 7.93
CA PRO A 195 -1.41 15.17 7.09
C PRO A 195 -2.56 15.38 6.11
N ALA A 196 -3.54 16.23 6.44
CA ALA A 196 -4.68 16.50 5.55
C ALA A 196 -4.23 17.31 4.32
N THR A 197 -3.44 18.35 4.52
CA THR A 197 -2.85 19.12 3.40
C THR A 197 -1.94 18.24 2.55
N ALA A 198 -1.08 17.40 3.16
CA ALA A 198 -0.21 16.48 2.43
C ALA A 198 -1.02 15.44 1.63
N ALA A 199 -2.08 14.87 2.22
CA ALA A 199 -2.98 13.95 1.54
C ALA A 199 -3.66 14.61 0.35
N LYS A 200 -4.11 15.87 0.50
CA LYS A 200 -4.72 16.64 -0.58
C LYS A 200 -3.75 16.85 -1.75
N GLN A 201 -2.51 17.21 -1.48
CA GLN A 201 -1.48 17.40 -2.52
C GLN A 201 -1.23 16.10 -3.31
N LEU A 202 -1.08 14.97 -2.60
CA LEU A 202 -0.92 13.65 -3.23
C LEU A 202 -2.14 13.25 -4.05
N TRP A 203 -3.34 13.47 -3.51
CA TRP A 203 -4.59 13.12 -4.18
C TRP A 203 -4.84 13.97 -5.43
N ASP A 204 -4.60 15.27 -5.37
CA ASP A 204 -4.73 16.16 -6.52
C ASP A 204 -3.75 15.79 -7.65
N ALA A 205 -2.52 15.37 -7.31
CA ALA A 205 -1.53 14.94 -8.29
C ALA A 205 -1.86 13.58 -8.95
N LEU A 206 -2.75 12.77 -8.36
CA LEU A 206 -3.21 11.48 -8.90
C LEU A 206 -4.43 11.60 -9.84
N ARG A 207 -5.14 12.72 -9.79
CA ARG A 207 -6.37 12.97 -10.56
C ARG A 207 -6.07 13.43 -11.95
#